data_74f79e7c3dfacbfadcc5fac413c7d5d0
#
_entry.id   74f79e7c3dfacbfadcc5fac413c7d5d0
#
_cell.length_a   1.000
_cell.length_b   1.000
_cell.length_c   1.000
_cell.angle_alpha   90.00
_cell.angle_beta   90.00
_cell.angle_gamma   90.00
#
_symmetry.space_group_name_H-M   'P 1'
#
loop_
_entity.id
_entity.type
_entity.pdbx_description
1 polymer ?
#
loop_
_entity_poly.entity_id
_entity_poly.type
_entity_poly.pdbx_seq_one_letter_code
_entity_poly.pdbx_strand_id
1 'polypeptide(L)'
;MYLTGIADEASQDGNVQISTTQKLGWNAIEARCLNGKNLHDVSDSEFDEFRRALDKAGVYVNAFGSAIANWGKDVRDDFSITLDEVDRAIPRMHALQAKMVRIMSYKVVEGEDLMVEERIRRLQIIVEKFAEHGITALHENCMNYGGLSWQHTHELLDAIPGMKLVFDTANPVFNRDRSKEGEPWQDPWEFYQKVREHIAYVHIKDCLEPNAENGGKEVYLYPGEGQGKVRDILADLQANGYDGGISIEPHLAAVFHDADSQNADAGDPVEIYIEYGRKLEAILDELNYSRIPYQP
;
A
#
# COMPACT_ATOMS: atom_id res chain seq x y z
N MET A 1 11.56 -13.76 2.69
CA MET A 1 10.63 -12.62 2.76
C MET A 1 10.09 -12.46 4.18
N TYR A 2 9.51 -11.33 4.56
CA TYR A 2 8.88 -11.10 5.85
C TYR A 2 7.42 -10.67 5.69
N LEU A 3 6.60 -10.92 6.75
CA LEU A 3 5.19 -10.54 6.79
C LEU A 3 5.00 -9.27 7.62
N THR A 4 4.08 -8.45 7.18
CA THR A 4 3.68 -7.20 7.78
C THR A 4 2.25 -6.86 7.36
N GLY A 5 1.74 -5.70 7.77
CA GLY A 5 0.44 -5.24 7.31
C GLY A 5 0.14 -3.80 7.70
N ILE A 6 -0.84 -3.25 7.02
CA ILE A 6 -1.38 -1.92 7.31
C ILE A 6 -2.30 -2.04 8.53
N ALA A 7 -1.71 -1.97 9.73
CA ALA A 7 -2.36 -2.37 10.98
C ALA A 7 -3.45 -1.41 11.47
N ASP A 8 -3.58 -0.21 10.90
CA ASP A 8 -4.70 0.70 11.18
C ASP A 8 -6.04 0.18 10.65
N GLU A 9 -6.04 -0.87 9.83
CA GLU A 9 -7.25 -1.61 9.47
C GLU A 9 -7.79 -2.49 10.60
N ALA A 10 -6.94 -2.87 11.55
CA ALA A 10 -7.38 -3.51 12.78
C ALA A 10 -7.88 -2.49 13.82
N SER A 11 -7.21 -1.34 13.94
CA SER A 11 -7.58 -0.28 14.87
C SER A 11 -6.81 1.01 14.62
N GLN A 12 -7.44 2.15 14.90
CA GLN A 12 -6.76 3.44 14.92
C GLN A 12 -5.89 3.66 16.18
N ASP A 13 -6.04 2.83 17.22
CA ASP A 13 -5.20 2.86 18.43
C ASP A 13 -3.88 2.11 18.20
N GLY A 14 -2.74 2.80 18.37
CA GLY A 14 -1.41 2.24 18.14
C GLY A 14 -1.06 1.03 19.02
N ASN A 15 -1.56 0.96 20.26
CA ASN A 15 -1.33 -0.21 21.12
C ASN A 15 -2.09 -1.42 20.60
N VAL A 16 -3.30 -1.22 20.05
CA VAL A 16 -4.08 -2.29 19.42
C VAL A 16 -3.39 -2.75 18.13
N GLN A 17 -2.89 -1.85 17.28
CA GLN A 17 -2.09 -2.20 16.09
C GLN A 17 -0.91 -3.09 16.47
N ILE A 18 -0.12 -2.70 17.47
CA ILE A 18 1.03 -3.45 17.97
C ILE A 18 0.63 -4.82 18.48
N SER A 19 -0.37 -4.89 19.37
CA SER A 19 -0.81 -6.16 19.95
C SER A 19 -1.42 -7.11 18.91
N THR A 20 -2.11 -6.60 17.91
CA THR A 20 -2.66 -7.40 16.80
C THR A 20 -1.54 -7.99 15.94
N THR A 21 -0.51 -7.21 15.62
CA THR A 21 0.70 -7.68 14.93
C THR A 21 1.39 -8.81 15.71
N GLN A 22 1.54 -8.65 17.03
CA GLN A 22 2.11 -9.68 17.90
C GLN A 22 1.26 -10.95 17.98
N LYS A 23 -0.09 -10.85 17.97
CA LYS A 23 -0.99 -12.02 17.92
C LYS A 23 -0.81 -12.85 16.64
N LEU A 24 -0.44 -12.23 15.51
CA LEU A 24 -0.02 -12.92 14.31
C LEU A 24 1.38 -13.57 14.42
N GLY A 25 2.15 -13.24 15.44
CA GLY A 25 3.56 -13.65 15.55
C GLY A 25 4.49 -12.83 14.64
N TRP A 26 4.00 -11.71 14.11
CA TRP A 26 4.78 -10.80 13.27
C TRP A 26 5.45 -9.73 14.11
N ASN A 27 6.48 -9.11 13.55
CA ASN A 27 7.23 -8.06 14.23
C ASN A 27 7.40 -6.78 13.40
N ALA A 28 6.63 -6.65 12.32
CA ALA A 28 6.68 -5.48 11.45
C ALA A 28 5.27 -4.92 11.19
N ILE A 29 5.17 -3.60 11.11
CA ILE A 29 3.96 -2.85 10.75
C ILE A 29 4.31 -1.93 9.57
N GLU A 30 3.47 -1.92 8.54
CA GLU A 30 3.40 -0.81 7.61
C GLU A 30 2.53 0.28 8.24
N ALA A 31 3.17 1.37 8.67
CA ALA A 31 2.48 2.42 9.42
C ALA A 31 1.82 3.42 8.46
N ARG A 32 0.47 3.48 8.47
CA ARG A 32 -0.34 4.41 7.67
C ARG A 32 -0.99 5.47 8.55
N CYS A 33 -1.92 5.09 9.40
CA CYS A 33 -2.67 6.02 10.25
C CYS A 33 -2.57 5.68 11.73
N LEU A 34 -2.66 6.72 12.55
CA LEU A 34 -2.79 6.66 14.00
C LEU A 34 -3.80 7.71 14.45
N ASN A 35 -4.81 7.31 15.24
CA ASN A 35 -5.87 8.21 15.72
C ASN A 35 -6.56 8.99 14.58
N GLY A 36 -6.80 8.35 13.44
CA GLY A 36 -7.48 8.94 12.27
C GLY A 36 -6.64 9.91 11.45
N LYS A 37 -5.33 10.03 11.72
CA LYS A 37 -4.40 10.88 10.95
C LYS A 37 -3.29 10.04 10.35
N ASN A 38 -2.82 10.44 9.16
CA ASN A 38 -1.62 9.83 8.60
C ASN A 38 -0.43 10.05 9.55
N LEU A 39 0.48 9.07 9.65
CA LEU A 39 1.54 9.07 10.66
C LEU A 39 2.46 10.31 10.58
N HIS A 40 2.63 10.92 9.41
CA HIS A 40 3.41 12.16 9.28
C HIS A 40 2.65 13.41 9.77
N ASP A 41 1.34 13.32 10.06
CA ASP A 41 0.47 14.42 10.48
C ASP A 41 0.02 14.33 11.95
N VAL A 42 0.32 13.24 12.67
CA VAL A 42 0.02 13.15 14.11
C VAL A 42 0.89 14.15 14.89
N SER A 43 0.48 14.54 16.09
CA SER A 43 1.32 15.39 16.94
C SER A 43 2.63 14.69 17.35
N ASP A 44 3.65 15.45 17.69
CA ASP A 44 4.92 14.89 18.16
C ASP A 44 4.75 14.04 19.42
N SER A 45 3.81 14.42 20.31
CA SER A 45 3.50 13.66 21.54
C SER A 45 2.91 12.30 21.21
N GLU A 46 1.93 12.23 20.28
CA GLU A 46 1.31 10.96 19.82
C GLU A 46 2.34 10.08 19.11
N PHE A 47 3.18 10.69 18.28
CA PHE A 47 4.26 9.99 17.59
C PHE A 47 5.26 9.38 18.57
N ASP A 48 5.73 10.16 19.55
CA ASP A 48 6.68 9.68 20.56
C ASP A 48 6.10 8.60 21.47
N GLU A 49 4.81 8.65 21.77
CA GLU A 49 4.10 7.61 22.52
C GLU A 49 4.05 6.31 21.71
N PHE A 50 3.65 6.38 20.46
CA PHE A 50 3.62 5.22 19.56
C PHE A 50 5.01 4.61 19.38
N ARG A 51 6.05 5.42 19.13
CA ARG A 51 7.42 4.96 19.00
C ARG A 51 7.90 4.21 20.25
N ARG A 52 7.66 4.76 21.46
CA ARG A 52 8.00 4.07 22.72
C ARG A 52 7.25 2.75 22.91
N ALA A 53 6.00 2.69 22.47
CA ALA A 53 5.22 1.45 22.53
C ALA A 53 5.76 0.38 21.57
N LEU A 54 6.17 0.77 20.36
CA LEU A 54 6.84 -0.09 19.38
C LEU A 54 8.15 -0.65 19.95
N ASP A 55 9.03 0.23 20.47
CA ASP A 55 10.32 -0.16 21.06
C ASP A 55 10.13 -1.17 22.19
N LYS A 56 9.16 -0.91 23.10
CA LYS A 56 8.85 -1.80 24.22
C LYS A 56 8.33 -3.18 23.77
N ALA A 57 7.60 -3.21 22.66
CA ALA A 57 6.98 -4.43 22.13
C ALA A 57 7.93 -5.23 21.23
N GLY A 58 9.07 -4.68 20.80
CA GLY A 58 9.95 -5.27 19.80
C GLY A 58 9.28 -5.38 18.43
N VAL A 59 8.41 -4.42 18.10
CA VAL A 59 7.75 -4.30 16.82
C VAL A 59 8.34 -3.11 16.06
N TYR A 60 8.57 -3.26 14.78
CA TYR A 60 9.26 -2.28 13.93
C TYR A 60 8.32 -1.71 12.87
N VAL A 61 8.61 -0.52 12.40
CA VAL A 61 7.96 0.04 11.21
C VAL A 61 8.84 -0.25 10.01
N ASN A 62 8.37 -1.11 9.11
CA ASN A 62 9.12 -1.47 7.91
C ASN A 62 8.91 -0.49 6.74
N ALA A 63 7.73 0.12 6.65
CA ALA A 63 7.39 1.09 5.64
C ALA A 63 6.36 2.11 6.15
N PHE A 64 6.36 3.33 5.56
CA PHE A 64 5.30 4.30 5.73
C PHE A 64 4.26 4.19 4.61
N GLY A 65 3.03 3.84 4.94
CA GLY A 65 1.87 3.93 4.05
C GLY A 65 1.39 5.39 3.93
N SER A 66 2.23 6.28 3.40
CA SER A 66 1.94 7.70 3.40
C SER A 66 0.78 8.08 2.46
N ALA A 67 0.17 9.25 2.72
CA ALA A 67 -0.81 9.86 1.83
C ALA A 67 -0.18 10.88 0.84
N ILE A 68 1.15 10.86 0.68
CA ILE A 68 1.87 11.78 -0.20
C ILE A 68 1.47 11.53 -1.65
N ALA A 69 1.02 12.59 -2.33
CA ALA A 69 0.53 12.57 -3.71
C ALA A 69 -0.58 11.53 -3.96
N ASN A 70 -1.43 11.24 -2.95
CA ASN A 70 -2.46 10.21 -3.07
C ASN A 70 -3.60 10.61 -4.02
N TRP A 71 -4.50 9.66 -4.28
CA TRP A 71 -5.68 9.80 -5.15
C TRP A 71 -6.68 10.88 -4.71
N GLY A 72 -6.60 11.40 -3.48
CA GLY A 72 -7.42 12.52 -3.00
C GLY A 72 -6.82 13.90 -3.32
N LYS A 73 -5.56 13.98 -3.77
CA LYS A 73 -4.81 15.23 -3.99
C LYS A 73 -4.74 15.57 -5.47
N ASP A 74 -4.90 16.86 -5.77
CA ASP A 74 -4.82 17.36 -7.15
C ASP A 74 -3.40 17.79 -7.49
N VAL A 75 -2.90 17.41 -8.65
CA VAL A 75 -1.59 17.85 -9.14
C VAL A 75 -1.54 19.36 -9.40
N ARG A 76 -2.69 20.03 -9.49
CA ARG A 76 -2.80 21.50 -9.67
C ARG A 76 -2.71 22.26 -8.35
N ASP A 77 -2.85 21.61 -7.20
CA ASP A 77 -2.71 22.25 -5.90
C ASP A 77 -1.28 22.76 -5.71
N ASP A 78 -1.10 23.69 -4.74
CA ASP A 78 0.23 24.21 -4.42
C ASP A 78 1.16 23.06 -3.99
N PHE A 79 2.25 22.90 -4.73
CA PHE A 79 3.20 21.82 -4.49
C PHE A 79 3.90 21.91 -3.13
N SER A 80 3.96 23.08 -2.54
CA SER A 80 4.51 23.26 -1.18
C SER A 80 3.78 22.39 -0.15
N ILE A 81 2.47 22.16 -0.30
CA ILE A 81 1.67 21.29 0.58
C ILE A 81 2.25 19.86 0.60
N THR A 82 2.56 19.31 -0.58
CA THR A 82 3.16 17.98 -0.68
C THR A 82 4.59 17.96 -0.14
N LEU A 83 5.38 19.01 -0.40
CA LEU A 83 6.75 19.11 0.13
C LEU A 83 6.77 19.20 1.66
N ASP A 84 5.85 19.91 2.26
CA ASP A 84 5.70 19.98 3.72
C ASP A 84 5.36 18.60 4.33
N GLU A 85 4.57 17.77 3.62
CA GLU A 85 4.32 16.39 4.05
C GLU A 85 5.58 15.52 4.00
N VAL A 86 6.37 15.65 2.93
CA VAL A 86 7.67 14.97 2.80
C VAL A 86 8.60 15.40 3.94
N ASP A 87 8.68 16.69 4.21
CA ASP A 87 9.54 17.25 5.26
C ASP A 87 9.12 16.83 6.68
N ARG A 88 7.83 16.57 6.91
CA ARG A 88 7.36 15.98 8.19
C ARG A 88 7.58 14.47 8.25
N ALA A 89 7.50 13.76 7.12
CA ALA A 89 7.67 12.30 7.09
C ALA A 89 9.12 11.88 7.37
N ILE A 90 10.11 12.52 6.75
CA ILE A 90 11.52 12.15 6.81
C ILE A 90 12.05 12.00 8.25
N PRO A 91 11.94 12.99 9.16
CA PRO A 91 12.47 12.84 10.52
C PRO A 91 11.76 11.73 11.31
N ARG A 92 10.48 11.48 11.06
CA ARG A 92 9.72 10.40 11.69
C ARG A 92 10.15 9.04 11.19
N MET A 93 10.40 8.91 9.88
CA MET A 93 10.95 7.69 9.30
C MET A 93 12.34 7.38 9.86
N HIS A 94 13.21 8.37 10.00
CA HIS A 94 14.51 8.17 10.66
C HIS A 94 14.37 7.71 12.12
N ALA A 95 13.46 8.33 12.88
CA ALA A 95 13.21 7.96 14.28
C ALA A 95 12.68 6.52 14.43
N LEU A 96 11.99 5.99 13.42
CA LEU A 96 11.46 4.62 13.36
C LEU A 96 12.35 3.68 12.55
N GLN A 97 13.47 4.15 12.00
CA GLN A 97 14.38 3.40 11.12
C GLN A 97 13.69 2.82 9.87
N ALA A 98 12.56 3.38 9.47
CA ALA A 98 11.84 2.98 8.26
C ALA A 98 12.56 3.48 7.01
N LYS A 99 12.81 2.58 6.05
CA LYS A 99 13.59 2.89 4.83
C LYS A 99 12.76 2.95 3.56
N MET A 100 11.45 2.68 3.66
CA MET A 100 10.53 2.67 2.53
C MET A 100 9.32 3.54 2.82
N VAL A 101 8.87 4.31 1.83
CA VAL A 101 7.68 5.13 1.89
C VAL A 101 6.82 4.91 0.66
N ARG A 102 5.54 4.61 0.86
CA ARG A 102 4.57 4.59 -0.22
C ARG A 102 4.24 6.03 -0.64
N ILE A 103 4.29 6.26 -1.94
CA ILE A 103 3.79 7.48 -2.60
C ILE A 103 2.82 7.10 -3.71
N MET A 104 2.06 8.06 -4.20
CA MET A 104 1.18 7.89 -5.36
C MET A 104 1.49 8.96 -6.41
N SER A 105 0.64 9.10 -7.44
CA SER A 105 0.85 10.03 -8.55
C SER A 105 -0.32 10.98 -8.77
N TYR A 106 -0.97 11.39 -7.68
CA TYR A 106 -2.12 12.29 -7.61
C TYR A 106 -3.40 11.73 -8.27
N LYS A 107 -4.54 12.31 -7.93
CA LYS A 107 -5.83 11.92 -8.51
C LYS A 107 -5.87 12.14 -10.02
N VAL A 108 -6.70 11.35 -10.67
CA VAL A 108 -7.07 11.52 -12.06
C VAL A 108 -8.50 12.04 -12.11
N VAL A 109 -8.75 13.07 -12.91
CA VAL A 109 -10.07 13.62 -13.13
C VAL A 109 -10.47 13.30 -14.57
N GLU A 110 -11.65 12.71 -14.74
CA GLU A 110 -12.16 12.34 -16.07
C GLU A 110 -12.35 13.56 -16.95
N GLY A 111 -11.95 13.44 -18.23
CA GLY A 111 -12.11 14.49 -19.22
C GLY A 111 -11.17 15.68 -19.04
N GLU A 112 -10.29 15.67 -18.06
CA GLU A 112 -9.27 16.69 -17.84
C GLU A 112 -7.90 16.28 -18.40
N ASP A 113 -7.05 17.27 -18.65
CA ASP A 113 -5.65 17.05 -18.95
C ASP A 113 -4.99 16.30 -17.79
N LEU A 114 -4.31 15.18 -18.10
CA LEU A 114 -3.60 14.36 -17.13
C LEU A 114 -2.38 15.05 -16.52
N MET A 115 -1.90 16.14 -17.12
CA MET A 115 -0.74 16.92 -16.66
C MET A 115 0.49 16.05 -16.37
N VAL A 116 0.80 15.14 -17.28
CA VAL A 116 1.83 14.11 -17.12
C VAL A 116 3.19 14.69 -16.77
N GLU A 117 3.63 15.73 -17.50
CA GLU A 117 4.92 16.39 -17.27
C GLU A 117 5.02 16.97 -15.84
N GLU A 118 3.94 17.59 -15.33
CA GLU A 118 3.93 18.16 -13.98
C GLU A 118 3.90 17.06 -12.91
N ARG A 119 3.19 15.95 -13.13
CA ARG A 119 3.23 14.78 -12.24
C ARG A 119 4.65 14.22 -12.15
N ILE A 120 5.28 13.97 -13.28
CA ILE A 120 6.65 13.46 -13.34
C ILE A 120 7.60 14.42 -12.62
N ARG A 121 7.54 15.72 -12.94
CA ARG A 121 8.39 16.74 -12.30
C ARG A 121 8.25 16.74 -10.77
N ARG A 122 7.02 16.70 -10.26
CA ARG A 122 6.77 16.68 -8.80
C ARG A 122 7.27 15.40 -8.17
N LEU A 123 7.00 14.25 -8.79
CA LEU A 123 7.43 12.96 -8.27
C LEU A 123 8.95 12.81 -8.30
N GLN A 124 9.65 13.33 -9.31
CA GLN A 124 11.12 13.38 -9.34
C GLN A 124 11.66 14.11 -8.10
N ILE A 125 11.13 15.29 -7.78
CA ILE A 125 11.54 16.07 -6.60
C ILE A 125 11.24 15.32 -5.30
N ILE A 126 10.06 14.68 -5.18
CA ILE A 126 9.67 13.89 -4.00
C ILE A 126 10.63 12.72 -3.80
N VAL A 127 10.90 11.95 -4.88
CA VAL A 127 11.79 10.77 -4.85
C VAL A 127 13.22 11.18 -4.51
N GLU A 128 13.72 12.27 -5.10
CA GLU A 128 15.05 12.81 -4.83
C GLU A 128 15.18 13.22 -3.35
N LYS A 129 14.20 13.96 -2.80
CA LYS A 129 14.20 14.34 -1.38
C LYS A 129 14.26 13.12 -0.45
N PHE A 130 13.50 12.08 -0.70
CA PHE A 130 13.60 10.85 0.09
C PHE A 130 14.93 10.14 -0.10
N ALA A 131 15.44 10.06 -1.32
CA ALA A 131 16.72 9.41 -1.64
C ALA A 131 17.91 10.11 -0.95
N GLU A 132 17.93 11.44 -0.86
CA GLU A 132 18.94 12.21 -0.11
C GLU A 132 19.01 11.81 1.38
N HIS A 133 17.92 11.25 1.92
CA HIS A 133 17.82 10.76 3.28
C HIS A 133 17.92 9.22 3.40
N GLY A 134 18.32 8.52 2.33
CA GLY A 134 18.45 7.06 2.31
C GLY A 134 17.12 6.31 2.38
N ILE A 135 16.02 6.96 1.98
CA ILE A 135 14.68 6.41 1.96
C ILE A 135 14.28 6.09 0.52
N THR A 136 13.75 4.91 0.28
CA THR A 136 13.24 4.49 -1.02
C THR A 136 11.75 4.82 -1.14
N ALA A 137 11.38 5.63 -2.14
CA ALA A 137 10.00 5.89 -2.47
C ALA A 137 9.43 4.76 -3.34
N LEU A 138 8.28 4.24 -2.94
CA LEU A 138 7.54 3.17 -3.59
C LEU A 138 6.24 3.73 -4.16
N HIS A 139 6.07 3.70 -5.48
CA HIS A 139 4.80 4.06 -6.11
C HIS A 139 3.81 2.91 -6.02
N GLU A 140 2.56 3.18 -5.64
CA GLU A 140 1.49 2.19 -5.61
C GLU A 140 0.62 2.25 -6.87
N ASN A 141 0.30 1.08 -7.45
CA ASN A 141 -0.64 0.91 -8.55
C ASN A 141 -2.11 1.05 -8.06
N CYS A 142 -2.45 2.21 -7.50
CA CYS A 142 -3.77 2.51 -6.94
C CYS A 142 -4.61 3.39 -7.90
N MET A 143 -5.72 3.98 -7.43
CA MET A 143 -6.59 4.91 -8.17
C MET A 143 -5.91 6.27 -8.39
N ASN A 144 -4.78 6.28 -9.07
CA ASN A 144 -3.96 7.45 -9.39
C ASN A 144 -3.40 7.31 -10.82
N TYR A 145 -2.63 8.27 -11.31
CA TYR A 145 -2.12 8.24 -12.67
C TYR A 145 -1.38 6.95 -13.04
N GLY A 146 -0.43 6.51 -12.22
CA GLY A 146 0.32 5.28 -12.49
C GLY A 146 -0.54 4.03 -12.47
N GLY A 147 -1.66 4.02 -11.73
CA GLY A 147 -2.60 2.91 -11.66
C GLY A 147 -3.59 2.83 -12.83
N LEU A 148 -3.56 3.77 -13.79
CA LEU A 148 -4.43 3.74 -14.97
C LEU A 148 -4.15 2.56 -15.91
N SER A 149 -2.94 2.06 -15.92
CA SER A 149 -2.49 0.81 -16.58
C SER A 149 -1.04 0.51 -16.23
N TRP A 150 -0.55 -0.68 -16.56
CA TRP A 150 0.87 -0.98 -16.43
C TRP A 150 1.77 -0.09 -17.32
N GLN A 151 1.26 0.41 -18.45
CA GLN A 151 2.00 1.35 -19.31
C GLN A 151 2.25 2.69 -18.61
N HIS A 152 1.23 3.23 -17.91
CA HIS A 152 1.38 4.47 -17.13
C HIS A 152 2.35 4.27 -15.94
N THR A 153 2.34 3.07 -15.31
CA THR A 153 3.34 2.73 -14.31
C THR A 153 4.76 2.74 -14.90
N HIS A 154 4.96 2.12 -16.07
CA HIS A 154 6.26 2.12 -16.75
C HIS A 154 6.73 3.52 -17.12
N GLU A 155 5.83 4.36 -17.63
CA GLU A 155 6.15 5.75 -17.95
C GLU A 155 6.71 6.51 -16.73
N LEU A 156 6.11 6.30 -15.55
CA LEU A 156 6.63 6.89 -14.31
C LEU A 156 7.99 6.28 -13.92
N LEU A 157 8.14 4.96 -13.99
CA LEU A 157 9.39 4.28 -13.64
C LEU A 157 10.56 4.69 -14.55
N ASP A 158 10.30 4.83 -15.84
CA ASP A 158 11.30 5.24 -16.83
C ASP A 158 11.73 6.71 -16.63
N ALA A 159 10.76 7.56 -16.26
CA ALA A 159 10.99 8.98 -16.07
C ALA A 159 11.58 9.35 -14.70
N ILE A 160 11.44 8.48 -13.69
CA ILE A 160 11.77 8.82 -12.28
C ILE A 160 12.79 7.83 -11.73
N PRO A 161 14.11 8.09 -11.94
CA PRO A 161 15.16 7.22 -11.44
C PRO A 161 15.10 7.03 -9.93
N GLY A 162 15.28 5.79 -9.45
CA GLY A 162 15.29 5.45 -8.02
C GLY A 162 13.92 5.15 -7.42
N MET A 163 12.83 5.48 -8.09
CA MET A 163 11.49 5.04 -7.70
C MET A 163 11.35 3.53 -7.90
N LYS A 164 10.70 2.85 -6.96
CA LYS A 164 10.34 1.43 -7.03
C LYS A 164 8.82 1.29 -6.93
N LEU A 165 8.33 0.04 -6.95
CA LEU A 165 6.91 -0.25 -6.81
C LEU A 165 6.59 -0.93 -5.48
N VAL A 166 5.49 -0.53 -4.88
CA VAL A 166 4.63 -1.41 -4.10
C VAL A 166 3.51 -1.89 -5.02
N PHE A 167 3.42 -3.19 -5.24
CA PHE A 167 2.38 -3.78 -6.08
C PHE A 167 1.23 -4.27 -5.21
N ASP A 168 0.05 -3.71 -5.42
CA ASP A 168 -1.19 -4.16 -4.82
C ASP A 168 -1.91 -5.14 -5.77
N THR A 169 -2.28 -6.30 -5.24
CA THR A 169 -2.85 -7.40 -6.03
C THR A 169 -4.30 -7.16 -6.45
N ALA A 170 -5.07 -6.37 -5.71
CA ALA A 170 -6.49 -6.15 -6.00
C ALA A 170 -6.77 -4.88 -6.80
N ASN A 171 -5.92 -3.84 -6.67
CA ASN A 171 -6.19 -2.57 -7.34
C ASN A 171 -6.44 -2.72 -8.86
N PRO A 172 -5.76 -3.58 -9.62
CA PRO A 172 -6.09 -3.82 -11.03
C PRO A 172 -7.48 -4.40 -11.26
N VAL A 173 -8.03 -5.16 -10.32
CA VAL A 173 -9.34 -5.84 -10.47
C VAL A 173 -10.48 -4.83 -10.66
N PHE A 174 -10.42 -3.68 -9.98
CA PHE A 174 -11.49 -2.66 -10.02
C PHE A 174 -11.06 -1.35 -10.71
N ASN A 175 -9.84 -1.28 -11.24
CA ASN A 175 -9.38 -0.16 -12.06
C ASN A 175 -9.53 -0.46 -13.56
N ARG A 176 -9.96 0.56 -14.33
CA ARG A 176 -10.06 0.45 -15.79
C ARG A 176 -8.69 0.60 -16.44
N ASP A 177 -8.42 -0.21 -17.46
CA ASP A 177 -7.23 -0.09 -18.31
C ASP A 177 -7.42 1.03 -19.32
N ARG A 178 -6.95 2.22 -19.00
CA ARG A 178 -7.10 3.41 -19.84
C ARG A 178 -6.11 3.47 -20.99
N SER A 179 -5.28 2.47 -21.17
CA SER A 179 -4.42 2.31 -22.34
C SER A 179 -5.11 1.55 -23.50
N LYS A 180 -6.25 0.91 -23.22
CA LYS A 180 -6.98 0.07 -24.17
C LYS A 180 -8.33 0.72 -24.58
N GLU A 181 -8.72 0.51 -25.82
CA GLU A 181 -10.05 0.92 -26.31
C GLU A 181 -11.16 0.23 -25.49
N GLY A 182 -12.19 1.00 -25.13
CA GLY A 182 -13.30 0.51 -24.30
C GLY A 182 -12.99 0.37 -22.82
N GLU A 183 -11.78 0.71 -22.42
CA GLU A 183 -11.35 0.74 -21.00
C GLU A 183 -11.83 -0.49 -20.20
N PRO A 184 -11.43 -1.72 -20.56
CA PRO A 184 -11.80 -2.93 -19.82
C PRO A 184 -11.23 -2.88 -18.40
N TRP A 185 -11.73 -3.75 -17.50
CA TRP A 185 -11.03 -3.98 -16.23
C TRP A 185 -9.63 -4.50 -16.50
N GLN A 186 -8.67 -4.10 -15.65
CA GLN A 186 -7.29 -4.56 -15.78
C GLN A 186 -7.18 -6.04 -15.36
N ASP A 187 -6.24 -6.76 -15.95
CA ASP A 187 -5.88 -8.11 -15.53
C ASP A 187 -4.71 -8.00 -14.51
N PRO A 188 -4.92 -8.40 -13.23
CA PRO A 188 -3.86 -8.33 -12.21
C PRO A 188 -2.62 -9.14 -12.57
N TRP A 189 -2.78 -10.28 -13.27
CA TRP A 189 -1.66 -11.09 -13.67
C TRP A 189 -0.86 -10.47 -14.81
N GLU A 190 -1.54 -9.93 -15.83
CA GLU A 190 -0.88 -9.18 -16.91
C GLU A 190 -0.11 -8.00 -16.34
N PHE A 191 -0.75 -7.20 -15.49
CA PHE A 191 -0.12 -6.04 -14.85
C PHE A 191 1.12 -6.46 -14.07
N TYR A 192 0.98 -7.43 -13.16
CA TYR A 192 2.07 -7.95 -12.35
C TYR A 192 3.26 -8.39 -13.22
N GLN A 193 3.02 -9.20 -14.25
CA GLN A 193 4.07 -9.71 -15.12
C GLN A 193 4.86 -8.58 -15.81
N LYS A 194 4.18 -7.49 -16.17
CA LYS A 194 4.81 -6.33 -16.84
C LYS A 194 5.70 -5.52 -15.91
N VAL A 195 5.36 -5.42 -14.62
CA VAL A 195 6.07 -4.54 -13.67
C VAL A 195 6.92 -5.31 -12.65
N ARG A 196 6.92 -6.63 -12.69
CA ARG A 196 7.54 -7.53 -11.71
C ARG A 196 8.96 -7.14 -11.31
N GLU A 197 9.80 -6.77 -12.26
CA GLU A 197 11.21 -6.45 -12.01
C GLU A 197 11.42 -5.15 -11.19
N HIS A 198 10.38 -4.34 -11.08
CA HIS A 198 10.41 -3.08 -10.34
C HIS A 198 9.80 -3.20 -8.94
N ILE A 199 9.19 -4.36 -8.61
CA ILE A 199 8.49 -4.56 -7.35
C ILE A 199 9.51 -4.73 -6.22
N ALA A 200 9.47 -3.81 -5.26
CA ALA A 200 10.25 -3.88 -4.03
C ALA A 200 9.40 -4.25 -2.81
N TYR A 201 8.07 -4.16 -2.91
CA TYR A 201 7.13 -4.39 -1.84
C TYR A 201 5.77 -4.83 -2.40
N VAL A 202 5.02 -5.62 -1.65
CA VAL A 202 3.74 -6.17 -2.12
C VAL A 202 2.65 -5.92 -1.09
N HIS A 203 1.50 -5.41 -1.57
CA HIS A 203 0.24 -5.40 -0.83
C HIS A 203 -0.63 -6.57 -1.26
N ILE A 204 -1.05 -7.36 -0.29
CA ILE A 204 -2.03 -8.43 -0.50
C ILE A 204 -3.40 -7.91 -0.10
N LYS A 205 -4.19 -7.72 -1.11
CA LYS A 205 -5.61 -7.39 -1.07
C LYS A 205 -6.31 -8.25 -2.11
N ASP A 206 -7.54 -8.65 -1.88
CA ASP A 206 -8.28 -9.45 -2.86
C ASP A 206 -9.73 -8.99 -2.94
N CYS A 207 -10.31 -9.02 -4.13
CA CYS A 207 -11.68 -8.60 -4.35
C CYS A 207 -12.28 -9.19 -5.62
N LEU A 208 -13.60 -9.03 -5.78
CA LEU A 208 -14.31 -9.20 -7.04
C LEU A 208 -14.46 -7.86 -7.74
N GLU A 209 -14.43 -7.89 -9.08
CA GLU A 209 -14.66 -6.71 -9.91
C GLU A 209 -16.07 -6.14 -9.73
N PRO A 210 -16.23 -4.82 -9.89
CA PRO A 210 -17.55 -4.19 -9.91
C PRO A 210 -18.44 -4.75 -11.03
N ASN A 211 -19.65 -5.20 -10.68
CA ASN A 211 -20.65 -5.70 -11.63
C ASN A 211 -22.07 -5.38 -11.17
N ALA A 212 -23.09 -5.74 -11.96
CA ALA A 212 -24.48 -5.45 -11.64
C ALA A 212 -24.99 -6.19 -10.38
N GLU A 213 -24.44 -7.35 -10.08
CA GLU A 213 -24.87 -8.20 -8.95
C GLU A 213 -24.39 -7.63 -7.61
N ASN A 214 -23.22 -6.99 -7.59
CA ASN A 214 -22.65 -6.34 -6.40
C ASN A 214 -22.89 -4.81 -6.35
N GLY A 215 -23.87 -4.33 -7.10
CA GLY A 215 -24.24 -2.92 -7.08
C GLY A 215 -23.25 -1.97 -7.75
N GLY A 216 -22.36 -2.49 -8.59
CA GLY A 216 -21.36 -1.71 -9.32
C GLY A 216 -20.16 -1.28 -8.49
N LYS A 217 -19.94 -1.91 -7.33
CA LYS A 217 -18.78 -1.71 -6.47
C LYS A 217 -17.96 -3.00 -6.39
N GLU A 218 -16.66 -2.87 -6.09
CA GLU A 218 -15.82 -4.01 -5.74
C GLU A 218 -16.28 -4.66 -4.43
N VAL A 219 -16.04 -5.95 -4.29
CA VAL A 219 -16.34 -6.71 -3.07
C VAL A 219 -15.04 -7.30 -2.55
N TYR A 220 -14.56 -6.80 -1.42
CA TYR A 220 -13.33 -7.28 -0.80
C TYR A 220 -13.53 -8.66 -0.18
N LEU A 221 -12.53 -9.52 -0.33
CA LEU A 221 -12.52 -10.92 0.10
C LEU A 221 -11.19 -11.26 0.78
N TYR A 222 -11.13 -12.40 1.42
CA TYR A 222 -9.88 -12.93 1.96
C TYR A 222 -8.89 -13.30 0.85
N PRO A 223 -7.57 -13.35 1.14
CA PRO A 223 -6.56 -13.61 0.12
C PRO A 223 -6.78 -14.96 -0.58
N GLY A 224 -6.78 -14.94 -1.90
CA GLY A 224 -7.01 -16.12 -2.75
C GLY A 224 -8.46 -16.49 -2.99
N GLU A 225 -9.42 -15.73 -2.45
CA GLU A 225 -10.86 -15.94 -2.67
C GLU A 225 -11.44 -15.05 -3.77
N GLY A 226 -10.68 -14.02 -4.20
CA GLY A 226 -11.08 -13.05 -5.23
C GLY A 226 -10.41 -13.25 -6.58
N GLN A 227 -10.32 -12.14 -7.33
CA GLN A 227 -9.77 -12.09 -8.69
C GLN A 227 -8.34 -11.51 -8.76
N GLY A 228 -7.76 -11.10 -7.61
CA GLY A 228 -6.42 -10.47 -7.51
C GLY A 228 -5.24 -11.38 -7.83
N LYS A 229 -5.48 -12.65 -8.24
CA LYS A 229 -4.42 -13.61 -8.62
C LYS A 229 -3.37 -13.84 -7.52
N VAL A 230 -3.76 -13.70 -6.26
CA VAL A 230 -2.86 -13.73 -5.11
C VAL A 230 -1.95 -14.96 -5.11
N ARG A 231 -2.52 -16.17 -5.33
CA ARG A 231 -1.73 -17.43 -5.31
C ARG A 231 -0.71 -17.49 -6.45
N ASP A 232 -1.10 -17.08 -7.65
CA ASP A 232 -0.25 -17.13 -8.83
C ASP A 232 0.91 -16.14 -8.69
N ILE A 233 0.61 -14.92 -8.20
CA ILE A 233 1.60 -13.87 -7.94
C ILE A 233 2.59 -14.30 -6.86
N LEU A 234 2.13 -14.83 -5.74
CA LEU A 234 3.00 -15.31 -4.66
C LEU A 234 3.89 -16.46 -5.11
N ALA A 235 3.37 -17.39 -5.91
CA ALA A 235 4.16 -18.50 -6.47
C ALA A 235 5.26 -18.00 -7.42
N ASP A 236 4.95 -17.03 -8.28
CA ASP A 236 5.93 -16.45 -9.20
C ASP A 236 6.98 -15.59 -8.47
N LEU A 237 6.58 -14.80 -7.47
CA LEU A 237 7.50 -14.06 -6.60
C LEU A 237 8.51 -15.00 -5.93
N GLN A 238 8.03 -16.12 -5.37
CA GLN A 238 8.88 -17.13 -4.77
C GLN A 238 9.85 -17.74 -5.80
N ALA A 239 9.34 -18.13 -6.96
CA ALA A 239 10.14 -18.73 -8.02
C ALA A 239 11.23 -17.79 -8.54
N ASN A 240 11.01 -16.48 -8.46
CA ASN A 240 11.97 -15.43 -8.85
C ASN A 240 12.83 -14.92 -7.68
N GLY A 241 12.76 -15.56 -6.49
CA GLY A 241 13.63 -15.25 -5.36
C GLY A 241 13.28 -13.94 -4.63
N TYR A 242 12.03 -13.47 -4.71
CA TYR A 242 11.62 -12.28 -3.96
C TYR A 242 11.73 -12.52 -2.46
N ASP A 243 12.44 -11.66 -1.76
CA ASP A 243 12.72 -11.72 -0.31
C ASP A 243 12.25 -10.48 0.48
N GLY A 244 11.54 -9.57 -0.17
CA GLY A 244 11.00 -8.34 0.40
C GLY A 244 9.82 -8.53 1.33
N GLY A 245 9.12 -7.43 1.64
CA GLY A 245 7.94 -7.41 2.50
C GLY A 245 6.66 -7.79 1.77
N ILE A 246 5.83 -8.57 2.42
CA ILE A 246 4.45 -8.85 2.01
C ILE A 246 3.52 -8.31 3.09
N SER A 247 2.75 -7.30 2.73
CA SER A 247 1.87 -6.53 3.62
C SER A 247 0.41 -6.84 3.34
N ILE A 248 -0.37 -7.14 4.37
CA ILE A 248 -1.82 -7.27 4.20
C ILE A 248 -2.52 -5.92 4.25
N GLU A 249 -3.52 -5.76 3.36
CA GLU A 249 -4.43 -4.61 3.30
C GLU A 249 -5.87 -5.13 3.09
N PRO A 250 -6.55 -5.63 4.13
CA PRO A 250 -7.80 -6.39 4.03
C PRO A 250 -9.00 -5.66 3.40
N HIS A 251 -9.26 -4.42 3.75
CA HIS A 251 -10.46 -3.63 3.37
C HIS A 251 -11.81 -4.30 3.70
N LEU A 252 -11.83 -5.35 4.52
CA LEU A 252 -13.03 -6.11 4.86
C LEU A 252 -13.91 -5.41 5.92
N ALA A 253 -13.29 -4.77 6.91
CA ALA A 253 -13.99 -4.07 8.00
C ALA A 253 -14.22 -2.59 7.70
N ALA A 254 -13.31 -1.95 6.99
CA ALA A 254 -13.40 -0.54 6.59
C ALA A 254 -12.64 -0.31 5.29
N VAL A 255 -13.24 0.39 4.35
CA VAL A 255 -12.59 0.80 3.10
C VAL A 255 -12.17 2.26 3.24
N PHE A 256 -10.88 2.52 3.29
CA PHE A 256 -10.33 3.86 3.61
C PHE A 256 -10.65 4.95 2.58
N HIS A 257 -10.94 4.57 1.34
CA HIS A 257 -11.31 5.52 0.29
C HIS A 257 -12.83 5.73 0.15
N ASP A 258 -13.64 5.02 0.93
CA ASP A 258 -15.10 5.18 0.96
C ASP A 258 -15.54 5.46 2.41
N ALA A 259 -15.76 6.75 2.74
CA ALA A 259 -16.15 7.18 4.08
C ALA A 259 -17.49 6.58 4.55
N ASP A 260 -18.34 6.15 3.60
CA ASP A 260 -19.63 5.53 3.88
C ASP A 260 -19.57 4.00 4.04
N SER A 261 -18.36 3.41 3.82
CA SER A 261 -18.16 1.96 3.77
C SER A 261 -17.84 1.31 5.12
N GLN A 262 -18.09 1.98 6.25
CA GLN A 262 -18.04 1.29 7.53
C GLN A 262 -19.08 0.17 7.52
N ASN A 263 -18.62 -1.04 7.24
CA ASN A 263 -19.47 -2.23 7.23
C ASN A 263 -19.72 -2.63 8.69
N ALA A 264 -20.72 -2.00 9.31
CA ALA A 264 -21.11 -2.26 10.69
C ALA A 264 -21.46 -3.74 10.95
N ASP A 265 -21.71 -4.50 9.88
CA ASP A 265 -22.03 -5.93 9.93
C ASP A 265 -20.79 -6.83 9.72
N ALA A 266 -19.60 -6.26 9.43
CA ALA A 266 -18.41 -7.05 9.10
C ALA A 266 -17.81 -7.81 10.29
N GLY A 267 -18.11 -7.45 11.54
CA GLY A 267 -17.54 -8.05 12.74
C GLY A 267 -16.41 -7.24 13.38
N ASP A 268 -15.63 -7.86 14.25
CA ASP A 268 -14.50 -7.21 14.95
C ASP A 268 -13.33 -7.00 13.98
N PRO A 269 -12.89 -5.75 13.70
CA PRO A 269 -11.79 -5.47 12.79
C PRO A 269 -10.48 -6.16 13.18
N VAL A 270 -10.21 -6.33 14.49
CA VAL A 270 -9.02 -7.02 14.99
C VAL A 270 -9.05 -8.50 14.60
N GLU A 271 -10.18 -9.17 14.80
CA GLU A 271 -10.32 -10.59 14.46
C GLU A 271 -10.27 -10.79 12.92
N ILE A 272 -10.90 -9.92 12.14
CA ILE A 272 -10.84 -9.93 10.68
C ILE A 272 -9.39 -9.78 10.19
N TYR A 273 -8.65 -8.84 10.75
CA TYR A 273 -7.26 -8.61 10.38
C TYR A 273 -6.38 -9.83 10.70
N ILE A 274 -6.58 -10.45 11.87
CA ILE A 274 -5.86 -11.66 12.28
C ILE A 274 -6.23 -12.83 11.35
N GLU A 275 -7.51 -13.03 11.07
CA GLU A 275 -7.95 -14.08 10.14
C GLU A 275 -7.36 -13.89 8.75
N TYR A 276 -7.34 -12.65 8.25
CA TYR A 276 -6.72 -12.31 6.95
C TYR A 276 -5.26 -12.73 6.92
N GLY A 277 -4.49 -12.36 7.94
CA GLY A 277 -3.10 -12.74 8.09
C GLY A 277 -2.90 -14.25 8.13
N ARG A 278 -3.74 -14.98 8.88
CA ARG A 278 -3.67 -16.47 8.97
C ARG A 278 -3.99 -17.15 7.65
N LYS A 279 -4.95 -16.64 6.89
CA LYS A 279 -5.26 -17.17 5.55
C LYS A 279 -4.11 -16.92 4.56
N LEU A 280 -3.46 -15.76 4.62
CA LEU A 280 -2.25 -15.51 3.84
C LEU A 280 -1.12 -16.48 4.24
N GLU A 281 -0.89 -16.69 5.53
CA GLU A 281 0.11 -17.66 6.02
C GLU A 281 -0.16 -19.07 5.48
N ALA A 282 -1.43 -19.50 5.45
CA ALA A 282 -1.80 -20.81 4.92
C ALA A 282 -1.46 -20.93 3.42
N ILE A 283 -1.70 -19.90 2.61
CA ILE A 283 -1.30 -19.88 1.20
C ILE A 283 0.23 -20.00 1.07
N LEU A 284 0.99 -19.27 1.88
CA LEU A 284 2.45 -19.31 1.86
C LEU A 284 3.00 -20.66 2.30
N ASP A 285 2.35 -21.32 3.27
CA ASP A 285 2.70 -22.68 3.71
C ASP A 285 2.46 -23.73 2.60
N GLU A 286 1.34 -23.64 1.89
CA GLU A 286 1.05 -24.48 0.73
C GLU A 286 2.08 -24.29 -0.39
N LEU A 287 2.56 -23.08 -0.58
CA LEU A 287 3.62 -22.75 -1.55
C LEU A 287 5.02 -23.11 -1.04
N ASN A 288 5.19 -23.51 0.21
CA ASN A 288 6.49 -23.69 0.89
C ASN A 288 7.36 -22.40 0.87
N TYR A 289 6.73 -21.22 0.99
CA TYR A 289 7.43 -19.95 0.93
C TYR A 289 8.00 -19.59 2.30
N SER A 290 9.33 -19.64 2.42
CA SER A 290 10.03 -19.38 3.69
C SER A 290 9.86 -17.94 4.18
N ARG A 291 9.57 -17.79 5.47
CA ARG A 291 9.39 -16.50 6.16
C ARG A 291 10.47 -16.31 7.20
N ILE A 292 10.95 -15.08 7.32
CA ILE A 292 11.87 -14.66 8.40
C ILE A 292 11.26 -13.45 9.12
N PRO A 293 11.55 -13.22 10.39
CA PRO A 293 11.20 -11.96 11.06
C PRO A 293 11.86 -10.77 10.35
N TYR A 294 11.17 -9.63 10.33
CA TYR A 294 11.73 -8.40 9.79
C TYR A 294 12.97 -7.98 10.62
N GLN A 295 13.98 -7.49 9.93
CA GLN A 295 15.21 -6.92 10.52
C GLN A 295 15.36 -5.48 10.00
N PRO A 296 15.33 -4.44 10.88
CA PRO A 296 15.38 -3.03 10.51
C PRO A 296 16.73 -2.58 9.91
#